data_c91df5c92d19eb78d1ee44bbaecebef7
#
_entry.id   c91df5c92d19eb78d1ee44bbaecebef7
#
_cell.length_a   1.000
_cell.length_b   1.000
_cell.length_c   1.000
_cell.angle_alpha   90.00
_cell.angle_beta   90.00
_cell.angle_gamma   90.00
#
_symmetry.space_group_name_H-M   'P 1'
#
loop_
_entity.id
_entity.type
_entity.pdbx_description
1 polymer ?
#
loop_
_entity_poly.entity_id
_entity_poly.type
_entity_poly.pdbx_seq_one_letter_code
_entity_poly.pdbx_strand_id
1 'polypeptide(L)'
;MAYPQRPVERGPVPRVSRSSLQRNRGAILDPDVAAESHRPLQPTAFVHDQILVQGSGDRAAVDALLEAARATGHEIGTSRSAERKRDDYVQQLTGTALEQMTKRWVTRFRIAPKSTSSTSVADAYSTIRKYRELAGDDDTLKVGLNHLVTLAGVGLQGAPYFEGPSLGGAPYFEGPGLGVAPYFEGPSTGVPYFEGPSTGVPYFEGPGTGSPVGGRIPVTWLGRPPAPVTSKRAGRRPVVAVLDTGLGKHGWLRQGNATLGTSVNGQPIGVGDEVPDPEVTGIVQHPGLGLLDRDSGHGTFIAGIIRQTCPDAKVLAIRVMPSDGVVEEHQLCIALNKLLVRQAQAQAAGDLDSVIDVMSLSLGYYHEDPDDVRYSSVLAGTLRSFGTLGVAVVAAAGNDHTTTPFFPAGFASRQEGADQPADRVPLVSVGALNPNGSRALFSNSGDWVSCYRPGANVVSTLPTTFDGSTQPDVVTPSGSESVDRDDFTGGFGVWSGTSFAAPVLAGEIAASLTAQGTLDDVEPASMVDRGWAALAETIEWKRPSS
;
A
#
# COMPACT_ATOMS: atom_id res chain seq x y z
N MET A 1 -3.59 21.67 36.98
CA MET A 1 -3.55 20.22 37.07
C MET A 1 -3.09 19.73 35.71
N ALA A 2 -1.88 19.17 35.62
CA ALA A 2 -1.39 18.58 34.38
C ALA A 2 -2.20 17.31 34.13
N TYR A 3 -2.82 17.20 32.95
CA TYR A 3 -3.43 15.95 32.51
C TYR A 3 -2.33 14.89 32.46
N PRO A 4 -2.57 13.67 33.00
CA PRO A 4 -1.63 12.58 32.83
C PRO A 4 -1.46 12.36 31.32
N GLN A 5 -0.22 12.43 30.83
CA GLN A 5 0.10 12.05 29.46
C GLN A 5 -0.35 10.60 29.29
N ARG A 6 -1.22 10.34 28.29
CA ARG A 6 -1.57 8.97 27.94
C ARG A 6 -0.29 8.23 27.61
N PRO A 7 -0.11 6.98 28.07
CA PRO A 7 1.02 6.18 27.62
C PRO A 7 1.04 6.20 26.08
N VAL A 8 2.19 6.45 25.48
CA VAL A 8 2.35 6.35 24.03
C VAL A 8 2.07 4.91 23.65
N GLU A 9 0.98 4.70 22.92
CA GLU A 9 0.58 3.37 22.46
C GLU A 9 1.67 2.86 21.51
N ARG A 10 2.22 1.67 21.79
CA ARG A 10 3.18 1.04 20.88
C ARG A 10 2.51 0.75 19.57
N GLY A 11 3.15 1.16 18.48
CA GLY A 11 2.74 0.76 17.15
C GLY A 11 2.83 -0.76 16.95
N PRO A 12 2.11 -1.28 15.96
CA PRO A 12 2.13 -2.72 15.67
C PRO A 12 3.50 -3.14 15.15
N VAL A 13 3.90 -4.36 15.49
CA VAL A 13 5.10 -4.97 14.89
C VAL A 13 4.81 -5.26 13.41
N PRO A 14 5.67 -4.82 12.49
CA PRO A 14 5.46 -5.04 11.05
C PRO A 14 5.35 -6.54 10.71
N ARG A 15 4.32 -6.89 9.95
CA ARG A 15 4.03 -8.28 9.56
C ARG A 15 4.74 -8.64 8.26
N VAL A 16 6.05 -8.72 8.29
CA VAL A 16 6.88 -9.14 7.15
C VAL A 16 7.33 -10.57 7.36
N SER A 17 7.13 -11.43 6.37
CA SER A 17 7.53 -12.84 6.46
C SER A 17 9.06 -12.96 6.56
N ARG A 18 9.53 -14.06 7.17
CA ARG A 18 10.98 -14.33 7.25
C ARG A 18 11.63 -14.41 5.87
N SER A 19 10.94 -14.99 4.88
CA SER A 19 11.42 -15.06 3.50
C SER A 19 11.52 -13.68 2.86
N SER A 20 10.54 -12.79 3.09
CA SER A 20 10.56 -11.42 2.60
C SER A 20 11.66 -10.59 3.26
N LEU A 21 11.89 -10.75 4.57
CA LEU A 21 13.02 -10.13 5.26
C LEU A 21 14.36 -10.60 4.66
N GLN A 22 14.53 -11.91 4.47
CA GLN A 22 15.77 -12.46 3.89
C GLN A 22 16.01 -11.96 2.46
N ARG A 23 14.97 -11.98 1.60
CA ARG A 23 15.06 -11.50 0.22
C ARG A 23 15.50 -10.04 0.14
N ASN A 24 14.95 -9.19 1.01
CA ASN A 24 15.23 -7.75 1.02
C ASN A 24 16.38 -7.37 1.97
N ARG A 25 17.06 -8.33 2.61
CA ARG A 25 18.02 -8.03 3.68
C ARG A 25 17.41 -7.14 4.76
N GLY A 26 16.16 -7.42 5.09
CA GLY A 26 15.36 -6.65 6.03
C GLY A 26 15.70 -6.98 7.47
N ALA A 27 15.49 -5.98 8.33
CA ALA A 27 15.47 -6.10 9.77
C ALA A 27 14.20 -5.44 10.32
N ILE A 28 13.83 -5.82 11.54
CA ILE A 28 12.78 -5.12 12.27
C ILE A 28 13.46 -4.31 13.37
N LEU A 29 13.18 -3.02 13.42
CA LEU A 29 13.61 -2.16 14.52
C LEU A 29 12.80 -2.56 15.77
N ASP A 30 13.50 -3.00 16.80
CA ASP A 30 12.91 -3.24 18.11
C ASP A 30 13.10 -1.98 18.97
N PRO A 31 12.03 -1.28 19.35
CA PRO A 31 12.13 -0.09 20.16
C PRO A 31 12.80 -0.31 21.54
N ASP A 32 12.69 -1.51 22.09
CA ASP A 32 13.29 -1.82 23.40
C ASP A 32 14.81 -1.96 23.35
N VAL A 33 15.32 -2.43 22.22
CA VAL A 33 16.77 -2.55 21.98
C VAL A 33 17.37 -1.20 21.57
N ALA A 34 16.57 -0.36 20.92
CA ALA A 34 16.99 0.97 20.47
C ALA A 34 16.84 2.08 21.54
N ALA A 35 16.58 1.73 22.78
CA ALA A 35 16.05 2.56 23.88
C ALA A 35 16.96 3.69 24.41
N GLU A 36 18.03 4.08 23.73
CA GLU A 36 18.79 5.29 24.07
C GLU A 36 18.17 6.59 23.48
N SER A 37 17.02 6.50 22.83
CA SER A 37 16.35 7.66 22.27
C SER A 37 15.43 8.32 23.29
N HIS A 38 15.47 9.64 23.40
CA HIS A 38 14.56 10.43 24.25
C HIS A 38 13.12 10.49 23.71
N ARG A 39 12.85 9.87 22.55
CA ARG A 39 11.54 9.81 21.88
C ARG A 39 11.04 8.37 21.82
N PRO A 40 9.73 8.14 21.95
CA PRO A 40 9.16 6.82 21.82
C PRO A 40 9.26 6.36 20.34
N LEU A 41 10.10 5.36 20.10
CA LEU A 41 10.23 4.75 18.78
C LEU A 41 9.09 3.77 18.52
N GLN A 42 8.80 3.58 17.23
CA GLN A 42 7.83 2.60 16.76
C GLN A 42 8.53 1.44 16.04
N PRO A 43 8.00 0.21 16.15
CA PRO A 43 8.51 -0.90 15.36
C PRO A 43 8.39 -0.59 13.86
N THR A 44 9.45 -0.82 13.10
CA THR A 44 9.42 -0.71 11.64
C THR A 44 10.26 -1.78 10.99
N ALA A 45 9.91 -2.17 9.75
CA ALA A 45 10.72 -3.06 8.93
C ALA A 45 11.49 -2.27 7.88
N PHE A 46 12.79 -2.51 7.75
CA PHE A 46 13.66 -1.75 6.86
C PHE A 46 14.83 -2.60 6.36
N VAL A 47 15.50 -2.13 5.31
CA VAL A 47 16.73 -2.77 4.79
C VAL A 47 17.91 -2.33 5.65
N HIS A 48 18.53 -3.26 6.36
CA HIS A 48 19.45 -2.96 7.45
C HIS A 48 20.74 -2.22 7.02
N ASP A 49 21.18 -2.35 5.76
CA ASP A 49 22.42 -1.80 5.23
C ASP A 49 22.19 -0.66 4.22
N GLN A 50 21.01 -0.03 4.23
CA GLN A 50 20.67 1.00 3.26
C GLN A 50 20.01 2.21 3.91
N ILE A 51 20.40 3.38 3.44
CA ILE A 51 19.72 4.65 3.73
C ILE A 51 19.26 5.31 2.44
N LEU A 52 18.16 6.04 2.54
CA LEU A 52 17.62 6.83 1.44
C LEU A 52 17.92 8.30 1.68
N VAL A 53 18.36 8.98 0.64
CA VAL A 53 18.68 10.40 0.67
C VAL A 53 17.95 11.09 -0.47
N GLN A 54 17.19 12.14 -0.16
CA GLN A 54 16.51 12.98 -1.14
C GLN A 54 16.91 14.44 -0.95
N GLY A 55 17.13 15.13 -2.06
CA GLY A 55 17.52 16.52 -2.11
C GLY A 55 18.93 16.68 -2.69
N SER A 56 19.26 17.93 -3.02
CA SER A 56 20.58 18.27 -3.54
C SER A 56 21.62 18.48 -2.43
N GLY A 57 21.18 18.61 -1.16
CA GLY A 57 21.97 18.89 0.03
C GLY A 57 23.00 19.99 -0.16
N ASP A 58 23.19 20.85 0.79
CA ASP A 58 24.40 21.63 0.78
C ASP A 58 25.59 20.73 1.17
N ARG A 59 26.80 21.25 1.00
CA ARG A 59 28.02 20.51 1.30
C ARG A 59 28.08 20.12 2.79
N ALA A 60 27.53 20.96 3.67
CA ALA A 60 27.53 20.73 5.12
C ALA A 60 26.64 19.52 5.50
N ALA A 61 25.45 19.40 4.92
CA ALA A 61 24.56 18.27 5.15
C ALA A 61 25.16 16.94 4.65
N VAL A 62 25.83 16.96 3.49
CA VAL A 62 26.54 15.77 2.96
C VAL A 62 27.73 15.40 3.86
N ASP A 63 28.51 16.39 4.31
CA ASP A 63 29.66 16.17 5.19
C ASP A 63 29.17 15.62 6.55
N ALA A 64 28.05 16.11 7.09
CA ALA A 64 27.43 15.60 8.31
C ALA A 64 27.01 14.12 8.17
N LEU A 65 26.45 13.74 7.01
CA LEU A 65 26.09 12.35 6.74
C LEU A 65 27.31 11.43 6.68
N LEU A 66 28.38 11.87 6.03
CA LEU A 66 29.65 11.12 5.97
C LEU A 66 30.32 11.00 7.34
N GLU A 67 30.22 12.05 8.16
CA GLU A 67 30.73 12.06 9.54
C GLU A 67 29.90 11.13 10.43
N ALA A 68 28.58 11.14 10.31
CA ALA A 68 27.69 10.23 11.02
C ALA A 68 28.05 8.75 10.77
N ALA A 69 28.27 8.40 9.52
CA ALA A 69 28.69 7.03 9.17
C ALA A 69 30.04 6.68 9.78
N ARG A 70 31.03 7.58 9.70
CA ARG A 70 32.36 7.34 10.33
C ARG A 70 32.25 7.19 11.85
N ALA A 71 31.44 8.00 12.50
CA ALA A 71 31.23 7.97 13.95
C ALA A 71 30.57 6.66 14.42
N THR A 72 29.74 6.05 13.57
CA THR A 72 29.11 4.74 13.81
C THR A 72 29.93 3.55 13.30
N GLY A 73 31.16 3.78 12.83
CA GLY A 73 32.07 2.74 12.34
C GLY A 73 31.76 2.22 10.93
N HIS A 74 31.01 2.99 10.14
CA HIS A 74 30.57 2.61 8.81
C HIS A 74 31.23 3.45 7.69
N GLU A 75 31.19 2.92 6.48
CA GLU A 75 31.44 3.63 5.24
C GLU A 75 30.15 3.68 4.42
N ILE A 76 29.95 4.80 3.73
CA ILE A 76 28.82 5.02 2.84
C ILE A 76 29.30 5.01 1.40
N GLY A 77 28.60 4.28 0.53
CA GLY A 77 28.85 4.24 -0.89
C GLY A 77 27.58 4.20 -1.73
N THR A 78 27.66 4.75 -2.92
CA THR A 78 26.62 4.62 -3.94
C THR A 78 27.04 3.62 -5.03
N SER A 79 26.06 3.12 -5.77
CA SER A 79 26.36 2.33 -6.95
C SER A 79 26.65 3.25 -8.13
N ARG A 80 27.89 3.24 -8.66
CA ARG A 80 28.25 3.98 -9.87
C ARG A 80 27.35 3.69 -11.07
N SER A 81 26.82 2.47 -11.15
CA SER A 81 25.88 2.09 -12.21
C SER A 81 24.51 2.75 -12.01
N ALA A 82 24.05 2.89 -10.78
CA ALA A 82 22.80 3.59 -10.46
C ALA A 82 22.92 5.09 -10.72
N GLU A 83 24.05 5.70 -10.37
CA GLU A 83 24.35 7.11 -10.67
C GLU A 83 24.34 7.39 -12.18
N ARG A 84 25.01 6.56 -12.98
CA ARG A 84 24.99 6.69 -14.46
C ARG A 84 23.58 6.58 -15.02
N LYS A 85 22.81 5.58 -14.61
CA LYS A 85 21.42 5.42 -15.05
C LYS A 85 20.55 6.64 -14.70
N ARG A 86 20.80 7.25 -13.55
CA ARG A 86 20.14 8.50 -13.16
C ARG A 86 20.51 9.63 -14.12
N ASP A 87 21.81 9.85 -14.31
CA ASP A 87 22.31 10.96 -15.13
C ASP A 87 21.82 10.83 -16.57
N ASP A 88 21.89 9.64 -17.15
CA ASP A 88 21.36 9.34 -18.49
C ASP A 88 19.85 9.64 -18.59
N TYR A 89 19.08 9.33 -17.53
CA TYR A 89 17.66 9.59 -17.50
C TYR A 89 17.34 11.09 -17.35
N VAL A 90 18.04 11.78 -16.43
CA VAL A 90 17.85 13.21 -16.17
C VAL A 90 18.20 14.05 -17.40
N GLN A 91 19.23 13.69 -18.18
CA GLN A 91 19.62 14.39 -19.42
C GLN A 91 18.52 14.38 -20.48
N GLN A 92 17.56 13.46 -20.41
CA GLN A 92 16.43 13.37 -21.36
C GLN A 92 15.23 14.24 -20.94
N LEU A 93 15.31 14.92 -19.79
CA LEU A 93 14.20 15.68 -19.22
C LEU A 93 14.36 17.18 -19.47
N THR A 94 13.24 17.87 -19.62
CA THR A 94 13.17 19.32 -19.78
C THR A 94 11.98 19.89 -19.00
N GLY A 95 11.97 21.21 -18.77
CA GLY A 95 10.83 21.91 -18.14
C GLY A 95 10.45 21.35 -16.78
N THR A 96 9.15 21.31 -16.51
CA THR A 96 8.56 20.84 -15.25
C THR A 96 8.98 19.41 -14.90
N ALA A 97 9.15 18.52 -15.89
CA ALA A 97 9.58 17.15 -15.65
C ALA A 97 11.01 17.08 -15.08
N LEU A 98 11.93 17.90 -15.58
CA LEU A 98 13.29 18.01 -15.04
C LEU A 98 13.28 18.58 -13.63
N GLU A 99 12.51 19.64 -13.39
CA GLU A 99 12.39 20.27 -12.07
C GLU A 99 11.86 19.26 -11.03
N GLN A 100 10.77 18.55 -11.34
CA GLN A 100 10.20 17.55 -10.44
C GLN A 100 11.20 16.43 -10.17
N MET A 101 11.87 15.91 -11.19
CA MET A 101 12.85 14.84 -11.02
C MET A 101 14.04 15.30 -10.17
N THR A 102 14.58 16.47 -10.41
CA THR A 102 15.73 17.00 -9.65
C THR A 102 15.40 17.16 -8.17
N LYS A 103 14.19 17.66 -7.86
CA LYS A 103 13.75 17.85 -6.48
C LYS A 103 13.37 16.55 -5.76
N ARG A 104 12.93 15.53 -6.51
CA ARG A 104 12.34 14.31 -5.92
C ARG A 104 13.20 13.07 -6.09
N TRP A 105 14.36 13.18 -6.75
CA TRP A 105 15.25 12.04 -6.89
C TRP A 105 15.67 11.51 -5.52
N VAL A 106 15.54 10.19 -5.33
CA VAL A 106 15.97 9.47 -4.14
C VAL A 106 17.21 8.66 -4.47
N THR A 107 18.30 8.92 -3.78
CA THR A 107 19.54 8.16 -3.90
C THR A 107 19.62 7.14 -2.78
N ARG A 108 19.89 5.90 -3.15
CA ARG A 108 20.13 4.80 -2.20
C ARG A 108 21.61 4.69 -1.92
N PHE A 109 21.98 4.90 -0.68
CA PHE A 109 23.32 4.67 -0.19
C PHE A 109 23.40 3.31 0.51
N ARG A 110 24.49 2.58 0.27
CA ARG A 110 24.79 1.36 1.02
C ARG A 110 25.77 1.70 2.13
N ILE A 111 25.52 1.10 3.29
CA ILE A 111 26.37 1.19 4.47
C ILE A 111 27.12 -0.11 4.60
N ALA A 112 28.42 -0.04 4.87
CA ALA A 112 29.27 -1.19 5.14
C ALA A 112 30.17 -0.91 6.34
N PRO A 113 30.54 -1.93 7.14
CA PRO A 113 31.54 -1.78 8.18
C PRO A 113 32.87 -1.28 7.61
N LYS A 114 33.50 -0.32 8.27
CA LYS A 114 34.78 0.27 7.84
C LYS A 114 35.95 -0.71 7.80
N SER A 115 35.88 -1.81 8.54
CA SER A 115 36.93 -2.82 8.62
C SER A 115 36.32 -4.22 8.53
N THR A 116 36.91 -5.08 7.71
CA THR A 116 36.52 -6.50 7.60
C THR A 116 36.84 -7.31 8.86
N SER A 117 37.65 -6.77 9.78
CA SER A 117 37.92 -7.35 11.10
C SER A 117 36.92 -6.92 12.18
N SER A 118 36.02 -5.99 11.86
CA SER A 118 34.96 -5.56 12.77
C SER A 118 33.87 -6.61 12.83
N THR A 119 33.46 -6.98 14.04
CA THR A 119 32.26 -7.80 14.30
C THR A 119 30.97 -6.96 14.18
N SER A 120 31.07 -5.67 13.88
CA SER A 120 29.91 -4.80 13.73
C SER A 120 29.15 -5.12 12.43
N VAL A 121 27.85 -5.27 12.54
CA VAL A 121 26.92 -5.42 11.42
C VAL A 121 26.59 -4.03 10.91
N ALA A 122 26.37 -3.88 9.59
CA ALA A 122 25.86 -2.62 9.03
C ALA A 122 24.52 -2.25 9.71
N ASP A 123 24.43 -1.00 10.18
CA ASP A 123 23.25 -0.52 10.91
C ASP A 123 22.85 0.88 10.38
N ALA A 124 21.83 0.86 9.51
CA ALA A 124 21.28 2.09 8.92
C ALA A 124 20.65 2.99 9.97
N TYR A 125 19.96 2.42 10.96
CA TYR A 125 19.26 3.19 11.98
C TYR A 125 20.24 4.00 12.86
N SER A 126 21.31 3.38 13.35
CA SER A 126 22.31 4.10 14.16
C SER A 126 22.99 5.22 13.36
N THR A 127 23.24 5.02 12.08
CA THR A 127 23.82 6.05 11.20
C THR A 127 22.87 7.22 10.99
N ILE A 128 21.56 6.97 10.76
CA ILE A 128 20.56 8.04 10.60
C ILE A 128 20.38 8.81 11.92
N ARG A 129 20.31 8.12 13.05
CA ARG A 129 20.24 8.76 14.36
C ARG A 129 21.42 9.72 14.58
N LYS A 130 22.63 9.25 14.27
CA LYS A 130 23.83 10.09 14.38
C LYS A 130 23.82 11.28 13.43
N TYR A 131 23.32 11.08 12.21
CA TYR A 131 23.14 12.18 11.26
C TYR A 131 22.20 13.26 11.81
N ARG A 132 21.04 12.89 12.36
CA ARG A 132 20.08 13.83 12.95
C ARG A 132 20.67 14.63 14.11
N GLU A 133 21.52 13.99 14.93
CA GLU A 133 22.26 14.69 16.00
C GLU A 133 23.22 15.76 15.44
N LEU A 134 23.87 15.49 14.32
CA LEU A 134 24.85 16.40 13.71
C LEU A 134 24.19 17.49 12.85
N ALA A 135 23.14 17.15 12.13
CA ALA A 135 22.44 18.08 11.23
C ALA A 135 21.49 19.02 11.96
N GLY A 136 21.01 18.67 13.17
CA GLY A 136 20.06 19.49 13.92
C GLY A 136 18.75 19.70 13.16
N ASP A 137 18.33 20.98 13.04
CA ASP A 137 17.08 21.36 12.35
C ASP A 137 17.25 21.58 10.84
N ASP A 138 18.41 21.23 10.25
CA ASP A 138 18.63 21.35 8.81
C ASP A 138 17.81 20.27 8.07
N ASP A 139 16.83 20.71 7.24
CA ASP A 139 15.95 19.85 6.45
C ASP A 139 16.28 19.85 4.94
N THR A 140 17.40 20.44 4.54
CA THR A 140 17.83 20.55 3.14
C THR A 140 18.10 19.19 2.53
N LEU A 141 18.56 18.22 3.33
CA LEU A 141 18.78 16.83 2.96
C LEU A 141 17.87 15.92 3.79
N LYS A 142 16.92 15.26 3.12
CA LYS A 142 16.09 14.25 3.78
C LYS A 142 16.82 12.92 3.81
N VAL A 143 17.05 12.41 5.01
CA VAL A 143 17.76 11.15 5.24
C VAL A 143 16.86 10.23 6.05
N GLY A 144 16.49 9.09 5.48
CA GLY A 144 15.57 8.11 6.08
C GLY A 144 16.02 6.66 5.87
N LEU A 145 15.38 5.74 6.57
CA LEU A 145 15.52 4.32 6.34
C LEU A 145 14.96 3.95 4.96
N ASN A 146 15.45 2.84 4.40
CA ASN A 146 14.80 2.19 3.27
C ASN A 146 13.77 1.19 3.82
N HIS A 147 12.56 1.67 4.09
CA HIS A 147 11.52 0.85 4.71
C HIS A 147 11.08 -0.30 3.79
N LEU A 148 10.57 -1.36 4.41
CA LEU A 148 9.82 -2.40 3.70
C LEU A 148 8.34 -2.03 3.69
N VAL A 149 7.86 -1.65 2.52
CA VAL A 149 6.47 -1.27 2.27
C VAL A 149 5.66 -2.53 2.04
N THR A 150 4.52 -2.65 2.72
CA THR A 150 3.63 -3.80 2.64
C THR A 150 2.26 -3.42 2.08
N LEU A 151 1.52 -4.39 1.55
CA LEU A 151 0.13 -4.17 1.19
C LEU A 151 -0.73 -3.96 2.44
N ALA A 152 -1.74 -3.10 2.34
CA ALA A 152 -2.73 -2.86 3.37
C ALA A 152 -3.91 -3.87 3.25
N GLY A 153 -3.62 -5.12 2.84
CA GLY A 153 -4.56 -6.23 2.84
C GLY A 153 -4.66 -6.88 4.22
N VAL A 154 -5.82 -7.36 4.61
CA VAL A 154 -5.96 -8.24 5.79
C VAL A 154 -5.35 -9.58 5.39
N GLY A 155 -4.06 -9.75 5.68
CA GLY A 155 -3.45 -11.06 5.56
C GLY A 155 -4.00 -11.98 6.63
N LEU A 156 -4.21 -13.24 6.28
CA LEU A 156 -4.38 -14.47 7.09
C LEU A 156 -5.13 -14.39 8.43
N GLN A 157 -5.41 -13.22 8.96
CA GLN A 157 -6.13 -13.03 10.20
C GLN A 157 -7.40 -12.26 9.87
N GLY A 158 -8.48 -12.99 9.71
CA GLY A 158 -9.78 -12.41 9.98
C GLY A 158 -9.68 -11.74 11.35
N ALA A 159 -10.31 -10.64 11.57
CA ALA A 159 -10.35 -9.83 12.78
C ALA A 159 -9.15 -9.91 13.74
N PRO A 160 -8.60 -8.81 14.23
CA PRO A 160 -7.55 -8.83 15.24
C PRO A 160 -8.00 -9.65 16.45
N TYR A 161 -7.13 -10.53 16.87
CA TYR A 161 -7.33 -11.30 18.09
C TYR A 161 -7.21 -10.34 19.27
N PHE A 162 -8.30 -10.19 20.03
CA PHE A 162 -8.23 -9.54 21.33
C PHE A 162 -7.71 -10.55 22.35
N GLU A 163 -6.47 -10.42 22.75
CA GLU A 163 -6.09 -10.87 24.07
C GLU A 163 -6.69 -9.88 25.07
N GLY A 164 -7.75 -10.31 25.72
CA GLY A 164 -8.25 -9.60 26.88
C GLY A 164 -7.15 -9.51 27.94
N PRO A 165 -7.18 -8.53 28.87
CA PRO A 165 -6.11 -8.34 29.84
C PRO A 165 -5.91 -9.61 30.64
N SER A 166 -4.77 -10.26 30.42
CA SER A 166 -4.08 -11.21 31.28
C SER A 166 -4.92 -12.23 32.08
N LEU A 167 -5.69 -13.02 31.42
CA LEU A 167 -6.02 -14.35 31.94
C LEU A 167 -5.43 -15.34 30.94
N GLY A 168 -4.25 -15.85 31.24
CA GLY A 168 -3.51 -16.79 30.40
C GLY A 168 -4.31 -18.08 30.18
N GLY A 169 -4.98 -18.15 29.07
CA GLY A 169 -5.77 -19.27 28.62
C GLY A 169 -6.66 -18.84 27.47
N ALA A 170 -6.80 -19.70 26.47
CA ALA A 170 -7.78 -19.47 25.41
C ALA A 170 -9.16 -19.19 26.04
N PRO A 171 -9.93 -18.24 25.52
CA PRO A 171 -11.25 -17.95 26.08
C PRO A 171 -12.14 -19.17 25.90
N TYR A 172 -12.47 -19.81 27.02
CA TYR A 172 -13.56 -20.75 27.10
C TYR A 172 -14.86 -19.98 27.14
N PHE A 173 -15.70 -20.13 26.16
CA PHE A 173 -17.10 -19.73 26.28
C PHE A 173 -17.90 -20.90 26.84
N GLU A 174 -18.11 -20.89 28.14
CA GLU A 174 -19.18 -21.69 28.73
C GLU A 174 -20.47 -20.86 28.72
N GLY A 175 -21.32 -21.14 27.74
CA GLY A 175 -22.69 -20.65 27.75
C GLY A 175 -23.52 -21.51 28.71
N PRO A 176 -24.37 -20.91 29.60
CA PRO A 176 -25.22 -21.69 30.47
C PRO A 176 -26.33 -22.38 29.66
N GLY A 177 -26.29 -23.68 29.57
CA GLY A 177 -27.52 -24.48 29.49
C GLY A 177 -27.91 -25.12 28.16
N LEU A 178 -27.09 -25.18 27.13
CA LEU A 178 -27.34 -26.08 26.00
C LEU A 178 -26.04 -26.82 25.71
N GLY A 179 -25.94 -28.03 26.22
CA GLY A 179 -24.76 -28.83 26.35
C GLY A 179 -24.18 -29.36 25.05
N VAL A 180 -23.56 -28.51 24.26
CA VAL A 180 -22.55 -28.91 23.28
C VAL A 180 -21.53 -27.76 23.18
N ALA A 181 -20.42 -27.88 23.88
CA ALA A 181 -19.26 -27.05 23.64
C ALA A 181 -18.58 -27.50 22.34
N PRO A 182 -18.17 -26.61 21.44
CA PRO A 182 -17.31 -26.99 20.33
C PRO A 182 -15.96 -27.46 20.88
N TYR A 183 -15.60 -28.66 20.58
CA TYR A 183 -14.34 -29.26 20.96
C TYR A 183 -13.29 -28.94 19.88
N PHE A 184 -12.19 -28.33 20.30
CA PHE A 184 -11.05 -28.12 19.42
C PHE A 184 -9.95 -29.09 19.82
N GLU A 185 -9.67 -30.05 18.99
CA GLU A 185 -8.45 -30.84 19.13
C GLU A 185 -7.53 -30.58 17.94
N GLY A 186 -6.34 -30.14 18.26
CA GLY A 186 -5.15 -30.46 17.52
C GLY A 186 -4.38 -29.29 16.98
N PRO A 187 -3.10 -29.23 17.33
CA PRO A 187 -2.13 -28.41 16.66
C PRO A 187 -1.76 -29.11 15.37
N SER A 188 -2.16 -28.65 14.24
CA SER A 188 -1.38 -28.93 13.05
C SER A 188 -2.11 -28.99 11.71
N THR A 189 -3.43 -29.09 11.66
CA THR A 189 -4.06 -29.23 10.35
C THR A 189 -5.07 -28.13 10.01
N GLY A 190 -5.30 -27.17 10.90
CA GLY A 190 -5.98 -25.92 10.58
C GLY A 190 -7.35 -26.01 9.90
N VAL A 191 -8.04 -27.13 10.02
CA VAL A 191 -9.39 -27.30 9.50
C VAL A 191 -10.35 -27.25 10.69
N PRO A 192 -11.23 -26.26 10.79
CA PRO A 192 -12.26 -26.25 11.82
C PRO A 192 -13.25 -27.39 11.56
N TYR A 193 -13.41 -28.26 12.56
CA TYR A 193 -14.40 -29.30 12.53
C TYR A 193 -15.66 -28.80 13.24
N PHE A 194 -16.81 -28.93 12.59
CA PHE A 194 -18.10 -28.63 13.16
C PHE A 194 -18.91 -29.90 13.36
N GLU A 195 -19.20 -30.23 14.59
CA GLU A 195 -20.35 -31.05 14.95
C GLU A 195 -21.34 -30.18 15.73
N GLY A 196 -22.36 -29.70 15.06
CA GLY A 196 -23.50 -29.04 15.69
C GLY A 196 -24.77 -29.24 14.86
N PRO A 197 -25.94 -29.40 15.51
CA PRO A 197 -27.16 -29.56 14.77
C PRO A 197 -27.54 -28.28 14.03
N SER A 198 -27.44 -28.31 12.73
CA SER A 198 -28.33 -27.64 11.77
C SER A 198 -28.37 -26.13 11.64
N THR A 199 -27.38 -25.34 11.99
CA THR A 199 -27.42 -23.92 11.60
C THR A 199 -26.40 -23.52 10.54
N GLY A 200 -25.64 -24.45 9.99
CA GLY A 200 -24.90 -24.29 8.71
C GLY A 200 -24.11 -23.01 8.49
N VAL A 201 -23.69 -22.29 9.55
CA VAL A 201 -22.86 -21.10 9.41
C VAL A 201 -21.40 -21.52 9.58
N PRO A 202 -20.56 -21.43 8.56
CA PRO A 202 -19.15 -21.69 8.74
C PRO A 202 -18.54 -20.64 9.68
N TYR A 203 -18.02 -21.11 10.80
CA TYR A 203 -17.25 -20.28 11.70
C TYR A 203 -15.78 -20.34 11.28
N PHE A 204 -15.21 -19.20 10.94
CA PHE A 204 -13.80 -19.12 10.64
C PHE A 204 -13.03 -18.74 11.90
N GLU A 205 -12.30 -19.68 12.43
CA GLU A 205 -11.32 -19.39 13.47
C GLU A 205 -9.93 -19.27 12.90
N GLY A 206 -9.31 -18.30 13.30
CA GLY A 206 -8.36 -18.10 14.17
C GLY A 206 -6.93 -17.82 13.88
N PRO A 207 -6.14 -17.40 14.84
CA PRO A 207 -4.77 -17.00 14.66
C PRO A 207 -3.86 -18.20 14.50
N GLY A 208 -3.16 -18.28 13.39
CA GLY A 208 -1.99 -19.12 13.24
C GLY A 208 -2.00 -20.19 12.17
N THR A 209 -3.12 -20.50 11.60
CA THR A 209 -3.18 -21.40 10.44
C THR A 209 -3.84 -20.65 9.31
N GLY A 210 -3.05 -19.87 8.59
CA GLY A 210 -3.56 -19.04 7.55
C GLY A 210 -4.43 -19.80 6.57
N SER A 211 -5.57 -19.22 6.22
CA SER A 211 -6.28 -19.66 5.03
C SER A 211 -5.25 -19.79 3.91
N PRO A 212 -5.12 -20.96 3.27
CA PRO A 212 -4.13 -21.17 2.21
C PRO A 212 -4.30 -20.19 1.04
N VAL A 213 -5.40 -19.44 1.02
CA VAL A 213 -5.78 -18.49 -0.03
C VAL A 213 -5.73 -17.01 0.42
N GLY A 214 -5.02 -16.68 1.49
CA GLY A 214 -4.82 -15.29 1.91
C GLY A 214 -6.10 -14.56 2.38
N GLY A 215 -7.10 -15.28 2.89
CA GLY A 215 -8.38 -14.73 3.35
C GLY A 215 -9.39 -14.44 2.25
N ARG A 216 -9.09 -14.79 1.00
CA ARG A 216 -10.02 -14.74 -0.13
C ARG A 216 -10.94 -15.97 -0.11
N ILE A 217 -12.16 -15.79 -0.55
CA ILE A 217 -13.12 -16.90 -0.72
C ILE A 217 -13.76 -16.75 -2.10
N PRO A 218 -13.80 -17.80 -2.93
CA PRO A 218 -14.47 -17.76 -4.21
C PRO A 218 -15.98 -17.57 -4.04
N VAL A 219 -16.56 -16.73 -4.90
CA VAL A 219 -18.00 -16.43 -4.87
C VAL A 219 -18.57 -16.38 -6.28
N THR A 220 -19.88 -16.62 -6.39
CA THR A 220 -20.60 -16.47 -7.65
C THR A 220 -21.11 -15.03 -7.80
N TRP A 221 -20.74 -14.35 -8.87
CA TRP A 221 -21.27 -13.04 -9.22
C TRP A 221 -22.50 -13.19 -10.12
N LEU A 222 -23.63 -12.63 -9.70
CA LEU A 222 -24.90 -12.68 -10.47
C LEU A 222 -25.22 -11.34 -11.16
N GLY A 223 -24.44 -10.28 -10.88
CA GLY A 223 -24.65 -8.97 -11.46
C GLY A 223 -24.19 -8.86 -12.92
N ARG A 224 -24.62 -7.79 -13.58
CA ARG A 224 -24.10 -7.47 -14.91
C ARG A 224 -22.66 -6.92 -14.80
N PRO A 225 -21.80 -7.13 -15.81
CA PRO A 225 -20.51 -6.47 -15.87
C PRO A 225 -20.68 -4.94 -15.86
N PRO A 226 -19.79 -4.17 -15.20
CA PRO A 226 -19.81 -2.72 -15.24
C PRO A 226 -19.66 -2.23 -16.68
N ALA A 227 -20.68 -1.55 -17.19
CA ALA A 227 -20.69 -0.97 -18.54
C ALA A 227 -20.52 0.54 -18.46
N PRO A 228 -19.66 1.16 -19.30
CA PRO A 228 -19.53 2.60 -19.36
C PRO A 228 -20.87 3.29 -19.59
N VAL A 229 -21.18 4.28 -18.78
CA VAL A 229 -22.42 5.08 -18.90
C VAL A 229 -22.28 6.10 -20.02
N THR A 230 -21.07 6.53 -20.31
CA THR A 230 -20.75 7.66 -21.18
C THR A 230 -20.43 7.29 -22.63
N SER A 231 -20.90 6.14 -23.12
CA SER A 231 -20.69 5.72 -24.53
C SER A 231 -21.11 6.78 -25.58
N LYS A 232 -21.75 7.86 -25.13
CA LYS A 232 -22.19 9.01 -25.97
C LYS A 232 -21.60 10.37 -25.59
N ARG A 233 -20.75 10.46 -24.51
CA ARG A 233 -20.09 11.72 -24.17
C ARG A 233 -18.85 11.90 -25.03
N ALA A 234 -18.71 13.08 -25.64
CA ALA A 234 -17.44 13.52 -26.20
C ALA A 234 -16.46 13.78 -25.04
N GLY A 235 -15.21 13.32 -25.17
CA GLY A 235 -14.16 13.56 -24.22
C GLY A 235 -13.49 12.27 -23.70
N ARG A 236 -12.34 12.44 -23.03
CA ARG A 236 -11.60 11.31 -22.46
C ARG A 236 -12.30 10.73 -21.23
N ARG A 237 -11.94 9.52 -20.89
CA ARG A 237 -12.37 8.83 -19.68
C ARG A 237 -11.36 9.10 -18.55
N PRO A 238 -11.78 9.12 -17.24
CA PRO A 238 -10.84 9.28 -16.15
C PRO A 238 -9.90 8.09 -16.05
N VAL A 239 -8.64 8.35 -15.72
CA VAL A 239 -7.61 7.33 -15.52
C VAL A 239 -7.31 7.20 -14.04
N VAL A 240 -7.48 6.00 -13.50
CA VAL A 240 -7.12 5.65 -12.13
C VAL A 240 -5.87 4.78 -12.15
N ALA A 241 -4.74 5.30 -11.67
CA ALA A 241 -3.51 4.54 -11.51
C ALA A 241 -3.57 3.70 -10.23
N VAL A 242 -3.21 2.42 -10.33
CA VAL A 242 -3.14 1.45 -9.23
C VAL A 242 -1.72 0.91 -9.16
N LEU A 243 -1.00 1.25 -8.10
CA LEU A 243 0.36 0.76 -7.85
C LEU A 243 0.26 -0.42 -6.87
N ASP A 244 0.36 -1.65 -7.39
CA ASP A 244 0.04 -2.87 -6.64
C ASP A 244 0.75 -4.11 -7.21
N THR A 245 0.19 -5.30 -7.06
CA THR A 245 0.70 -6.58 -7.58
C THR A 245 0.58 -6.73 -9.10
N GLY A 246 -0.22 -5.92 -9.77
CA GLY A 246 -0.41 -5.96 -11.22
C GLY A 246 -1.86 -6.12 -11.66
N LEU A 247 -2.08 -6.84 -12.75
CA LEU A 247 -3.40 -7.03 -13.35
C LEU A 247 -3.50 -8.41 -14.01
N GLY A 248 -4.38 -9.26 -13.50
CA GLY A 248 -4.63 -10.59 -14.03
C GLY A 248 -5.74 -10.64 -15.10
N LYS A 249 -5.89 -11.80 -15.70
CA LYS A 249 -6.88 -12.03 -16.74
C LYS A 249 -8.28 -12.06 -16.16
N HIS A 250 -9.13 -11.10 -16.57
CA HIS A 250 -10.54 -11.08 -16.21
C HIS A 250 -11.39 -10.41 -17.30
N GLY A 251 -12.65 -10.86 -17.46
CA GLY A 251 -13.55 -10.36 -18.50
C GLY A 251 -13.89 -8.85 -18.40
N TRP A 252 -13.86 -8.27 -17.21
CA TRP A 252 -14.11 -6.84 -16.99
C TRP A 252 -12.90 -5.94 -17.28
N LEU A 253 -11.70 -6.52 -17.23
CA LEU A 253 -10.41 -5.82 -17.26
C LEU A 253 -9.72 -6.00 -18.62
N ARG A 254 -10.52 -5.86 -19.69
CA ARG A 254 -10.04 -5.97 -21.08
C ARG A 254 -9.39 -4.65 -21.53
N GLN A 255 -8.62 -4.73 -22.61
CA GLN A 255 -8.08 -3.57 -23.30
C GLN A 255 -9.16 -2.50 -23.52
N GLY A 256 -8.85 -1.24 -23.23
CA GLY A 256 -9.78 -0.11 -23.24
C GLY A 256 -10.45 0.16 -21.87
N ASN A 257 -10.47 -0.82 -20.94
CA ASN A 257 -10.95 -0.63 -19.57
C ASN A 257 -9.83 -0.68 -18.54
N ALA A 258 -8.82 -1.51 -18.80
CA ALA A 258 -7.64 -1.62 -17.95
C ALA A 258 -6.40 -1.89 -18.81
N THR A 259 -5.25 -1.40 -18.34
CA THR A 259 -3.94 -1.58 -18.97
C THR A 259 -2.94 -1.97 -17.90
N LEU A 260 -2.13 -2.98 -18.15
CA LEU A 260 -1.01 -3.36 -17.29
C LEU A 260 0.26 -2.69 -17.77
N GLY A 261 0.92 -2.00 -16.85
CA GLY A 261 2.22 -1.36 -17.09
C GLY A 261 2.14 -0.10 -17.95
N THR A 262 3.17 0.68 -17.85
CA THR A 262 3.41 1.86 -18.68
C THR A 262 4.91 2.18 -18.68
N SER A 263 5.30 3.11 -19.52
CA SER A 263 6.68 3.56 -19.63
C SER A 263 6.79 5.07 -19.72
N VAL A 264 7.96 5.60 -19.47
CA VAL A 264 8.33 6.99 -19.73
C VAL A 264 9.71 7.03 -20.34
N ASN A 265 9.91 7.77 -21.43
CA ASN A 265 11.17 7.86 -22.18
C ASN A 265 11.75 6.46 -22.52
N GLY A 266 10.89 5.52 -22.92
CA GLY A 266 11.29 4.13 -23.23
C GLY A 266 11.66 3.26 -22.01
N GLN A 267 11.57 3.80 -20.80
CA GLN A 267 11.88 3.09 -19.55
C GLN A 267 10.58 2.59 -18.91
N PRO A 268 10.44 1.28 -18.60
CA PRO A 268 9.26 0.77 -17.92
C PRO A 268 9.15 1.36 -16.51
N ILE A 269 7.91 1.50 -16.04
CA ILE A 269 7.58 1.94 -14.67
C ILE A 269 7.12 0.73 -13.88
N GLY A 270 7.73 0.52 -12.70
CA GLY A 270 7.43 -0.62 -11.83
C GLY A 270 8.45 -1.75 -11.94
N VAL A 271 8.02 -2.94 -11.57
CA VAL A 271 8.82 -4.18 -11.58
C VAL A 271 8.93 -4.70 -13.02
N GLY A 272 10.11 -5.12 -13.42
CA GLY A 272 10.37 -5.66 -14.77
C GLY A 272 9.85 -7.11 -14.94
N ASP A 273 9.88 -7.56 -16.19
CA ASP A 273 9.39 -8.90 -16.57
C ASP A 273 10.27 -10.04 -16.04
N GLU A 274 11.48 -9.73 -15.54
CA GLU A 274 12.38 -10.69 -14.89
C GLU A 274 11.83 -11.20 -13.54
N VAL A 275 10.88 -10.51 -12.95
CA VAL A 275 10.20 -10.93 -11.71
C VAL A 275 8.89 -11.63 -12.09
N PRO A 276 8.66 -12.88 -11.62
CA PRO A 276 7.44 -13.60 -11.92
C PRO A 276 6.19 -12.78 -11.60
N ASP A 277 5.20 -12.84 -12.50
CA ASP A 277 3.98 -12.08 -12.36
C ASP A 277 2.99 -12.80 -11.44
N PRO A 278 2.64 -12.24 -10.26
CA PRO A 278 1.74 -12.87 -9.31
C PRO A 278 0.29 -12.95 -9.81
N GLU A 279 -0.06 -12.15 -10.81
CA GLU A 279 -1.42 -12.09 -11.35
C GLU A 279 -1.68 -13.13 -12.45
N VAL A 280 -0.65 -13.90 -12.85
CA VAL A 280 -0.81 -14.93 -13.92
C VAL A 280 -1.31 -16.25 -13.34
N THR A 281 -0.61 -16.79 -12.35
CA THR A 281 -0.99 -18.08 -11.72
C THR A 281 -1.33 -17.96 -10.24
N GLY A 282 -0.90 -16.88 -9.60
CA GLY A 282 -1.01 -16.72 -8.16
C GLY A 282 -0.01 -17.54 -7.35
N ILE A 283 0.81 -18.39 -7.99
CA ILE A 283 1.70 -19.36 -7.35
C ILE A 283 3.14 -19.05 -7.74
N VAL A 284 3.81 -18.19 -6.97
CA VAL A 284 5.18 -17.72 -7.26
C VAL A 284 6.16 -18.14 -6.16
N GLN A 285 5.79 -18.01 -4.89
CA GLN A 285 6.70 -18.25 -3.78
C GLN A 285 6.99 -19.75 -3.55
N HIS A 286 5.96 -20.59 -3.71
CA HIS A 286 6.04 -22.03 -3.47
C HIS A 286 5.44 -22.83 -4.63
N PRO A 287 6.01 -22.76 -5.84
CA PRO A 287 5.42 -23.39 -7.02
C PRO A 287 5.32 -24.92 -6.89
N GLY A 288 6.22 -25.55 -6.12
CA GLY A 288 6.16 -26.99 -5.86
C GLY A 288 5.01 -27.43 -4.95
N LEU A 289 4.41 -26.50 -4.20
CA LEU A 289 3.24 -26.77 -3.34
C LEU A 289 1.94 -26.43 -4.04
N GLY A 290 1.96 -25.63 -5.09
CA GLY A 290 0.76 -25.19 -5.82
C GLY A 290 -0.16 -24.28 -5.01
N LEU A 291 0.30 -23.73 -3.89
CA LEU A 291 -0.52 -22.84 -3.06
C LEU A 291 -0.53 -21.44 -3.64
N LEU A 292 -1.71 -20.82 -3.67
CA LEU A 292 -1.83 -19.42 -4.05
C LEU A 292 -1.10 -18.53 -3.04
N ASP A 293 -0.23 -17.65 -3.53
CA ASP A 293 0.47 -16.70 -2.68
C ASP A 293 -0.53 -15.73 -2.05
N ARG A 294 -0.20 -15.29 -0.85
CA ARG A 294 -1.06 -14.52 0.02
C ARG A 294 -1.67 -13.29 -0.66
N ASP A 295 -0.85 -12.52 -1.36
CA ASP A 295 -1.23 -11.22 -1.90
C ASP A 295 -1.41 -11.24 -3.43
N SER A 296 -1.33 -12.40 -4.07
CA SER A 296 -1.66 -12.56 -5.49
C SER A 296 -3.13 -12.23 -5.75
N GLY A 297 -3.41 -11.58 -6.87
CA GLY A 297 -4.77 -11.14 -7.24
C GLY A 297 -5.20 -9.82 -6.61
N HIS A 298 -4.38 -9.22 -5.73
CA HIS A 298 -4.75 -8.01 -5.00
C HIS A 298 -4.97 -6.81 -5.93
N GLY A 299 -4.09 -6.58 -6.89
CA GLY A 299 -4.24 -5.52 -7.88
C GLY A 299 -5.45 -5.75 -8.82
N THR A 300 -5.70 -7.00 -9.21
CA THR A 300 -6.90 -7.37 -10.00
C THR A 300 -8.18 -7.10 -9.21
N PHE A 301 -8.19 -7.40 -7.92
CA PHE A 301 -9.33 -7.15 -7.04
C PHE A 301 -9.65 -5.66 -6.92
N ILE A 302 -8.62 -4.83 -6.71
CA ILE A 302 -8.72 -3.36 -6.67
C ILE A 302 -9.26 -2.80 -7.99
N ALA A 303 -8.73 -3.28 -9.12
CA ALA A 303 -9.19 -2.86 -10.45
C ALA A 303 -10.69 -3.14 -10.64
N GLY A 304 -11.18 -4.28 -10.16
CA GLY A 304 -12.60 -4.63 -10.17
C GLY A 304 -13.46 -3.69 -9.33
N ILE A 305 -13.00 -3.29 -8.14
CA ILE A 305 -13.70 -2.32 -7.28
C ILE A 305 -13.83 -0.96 -7.99
N ILE A 306 -12.74 -0.45 -8.55
CA ILE A 306 -12.75 0.81 -9.29
C ILE A 306 -13.76 0.75 -10.44
N ARG A 307 -13.79 -0.37 -11.19
CA ARG A 307 -14.74 -0.57 -12.28
C ARG A 307 -16.20 -0.66 -11.82
N GLN A 308 -16.45 -1.22 -10.65
CA GLN A 308 -17.80 -1.27 -10.06
C GLN A 308 -18.26 0.13 -9.65
N THR A 309 -17.38 0.92 -9.03
CA THR A 309 -17.68 2.25 -8.51
C THR A 309 -17.76 3.30 -9.63
N CYS A 310 -16.84 3.24 -10.60
CA CYS A 310 -16.81 4.10 -11.78
C CYS A 310 -16.67 3.25 -13.05
N PRO A 311 -17.78 2.82 -13.68
CA PRO A 311 -17.72 2.05 -14.92
C PRO A 311 -17.04 2.75 -16.10
N ASP A 312 -16.94 4.07 -16.06
CA ASP A 312 -16.23 4.86 -17.06
C ASP A 312 -14.71 4.93 -16.84
N ALA A 313 -14.21 4.62 -15.65
CA ALA A 313 -12.77 4.68 -15.38
C ALA A 313 -11.96 3.73 -16.27
N LYS A 314 -10.80 4.20 -16.72
CA LYS A 314 -9.70 3.36 -17.23
C LYS A 314 -8.75 3.09 -16.07
N VAL A 315 -8.46 1.83 -15.79
CA VAL A 315 -7.49 1.45 -14.76
C VAL A 315 -6.11 1.32 -15.40
N LEU A 316 -5.12 2.06 -14.88
CA LEU A 316 -3.72 1.90 -15.20
C LEU A 316 -3.05 1.14 -14.05
N ALA A 317 -2.93 -0.18 -14.18
CA ALA A 317 -2.27 -1.01 -13.20
C ALA A 317 -0.75 -0.98 -13.41
N ILE A 318 -0.01 -0.69 -12.35
CA ILE A 318 1.45 -0.65 -12.33
C ILE A 318 1.93 -1.65 -11.29
N ARG A 319 2.60 -2.69 -11.73
CA ARG A 319 3.16 -3.69 -10.83
C ARG A 319 4.37 -3.11 -10.12
N VAL A 320 4.23 -2.86 -8.82
CA VAL A 320 5.32 -2.40 -7.95
C VAL A 320 5.69 -3.43 -6.88
N MET A 321 4.83 -4.43 -6.67
CA MET A 321 4.98 -5.45 -5.64
C MET A 321 5.03 -6.86 -6.22
N PRO A 322 5.88 -7.74 -5.67
CA PRO A 322 5.81 -9.18 -5.88
C PRO A 322 4.65 -9.82 -5.08
N SER A 323 4.46 -11.12 -5.25
CA SER A 323 3.34 -11.89 -4.69
C SER A 323 3.31 -11.98 -3.16
N ASP A 324 4.41 -11.69 -2.48
CA ASP A 324 4.47 -11.61 -1.01
C ASP A 324 4.10 -10.23 -0.47
N GLY A 325 3.69 -9.31 -1.36
CA GLY A 325 3.21 -7.99 -0.99
C GLY A 325 4.24 -7.09 -0.30
N VAL A 326 5.56 -7.34 -0.49
CA VAL A 326 6.62 -6.56 0.16
C VAL A 326 7.59 -5.98 -0.86
N VAL A 327 7.77 -4.65 -0.83
CA VAL A 327 8.71 -3.93 -1.69
C VAL A 327 9.56 -2.95 -0.88
N GLU A 328 10.80 -2.71 -1.30
CA GLU A 328 11.63 -1.64 -0.74
C GLU A 328 11.05 -0.25 -1.08
N GLU A 329 10.99 0.66 -0.11
CA GLU A 329 10.54 2.04 -0.31
C GLU A 329 11.27 2.72 -1.46
N HIS A 330 12.56 2.45 -1.62
CA HIS A 330 13.36 2.95 -2.75
C HIS A 330 12.79 2.56 -4.12
N GLN A 331 12.33 1.32 -4.30
CA GLN A 331 11.74 0.87 -5.55
C GLN A 331 10.41 1.55 -5.84
N LEU A 332 9.60 1.72 -4.80
CA LEU A 332 8.35 2.48 -4.89
C LEU A 332 8.61 3.95 -5.26
N CYS A 333 9.62 4.59 -4.65
CA CYS A 333 10.04 5.95 -4.99
C CYS A 333 10.45 6.08 -6.46
N ILE A 334 11.20 5.11 -7.00
CA ILE A 334 11.60 5.12 -8.42
C ILE A 334 10.36 5.05 -9.32
N ALA A 335 9.42 4.15 -9.02
CA ALA A 335 8.19 4.01 -9.81
C ALA A 335 7.34 5.30 -9.78
N LEU A 336 7.15 5.87 -8.59
CA LEU A 336 6.43 7.13 -8.40
C LEU A 336 7.11 8.31 -9.11
N ASN A 337 8.43 8.44 -9.01
CA ASN A 337 9.16 9.51 -9.68
C ASN A 337 9.06 9.42 -11.22
N LYS A 338 9.20 8.22 -11.78
CA LYS A 338 8.99 8.00 -13.22
C LYS A 338 7.56 8.33 -13.64
N LEU A 339 6.57 7.94 -12.82
CA LEU A 339 5.16 8.23 -13.10
C LEU A 339 4.87 9.74 -13.00
N LEU A 340 5.51 10.45 -12.06
CA LEU A 340 5.42 11.90 -11.94
C LEU A 340 5.98 12.62 -13.18
N VAL A 341 7.12 12.16 -13.70
CA VAL A 341 7.69 12.68 -14.95
C VAL A 341 6.74 12.44 -16.12
N ARG A 342 6.17 11.24 -16.22
CA ARG A 342 5.19 10.90 -17.27
C ARG A 342 3.98 11.82 -17.19
N GLN A 343 3.45 12.06 -15.99
CA GLN A 343 2.33 12.98 -15.76
C GLN A 343 2.66 14.40 -16.23
N ALA A 344 3.80 14.95 -15.81
CA ALA A 344 4.22 16.30 -16.19
C ALA A 344 4.44 16.44 -17.71
N GLN A 345 5.05 15.43 -18.36
CA GLN A 345 5.23 15.43 -19.81
C GLN A 345 3.90 15.33 -20.55
N ALA A 346 2.98 14.48 -20.09
CA ALA A 346 1.66 14.31 -20.71
C ALA A 346 0.85 15.62 -20.66
N GLN A 347 0.84 16.29 -19.50
CA GLN A 347 0.17 17.59 -19.36
C GLN A 347 0.80 18.66 -20.26
N ALA A 348 2.12 18.78 -20.28
CA ALA A 348 2.84 19.74 -21.11
C ALA A 348 2.62 19.51 -22.61
N ALA A 349 2.42 18.27 -23.03
CA ALA A 349 2.14 17.89 -24.42
C ALA A 349 0.66 17.91 -24.79
N GLY A 350 -0.26 18.05 -23.82
CA GLY A 350 -1.70 17.89 -24.03
C GLY A 350 -2.07 16.44 -24.41
N ASP A 351 -1.27 15.44 -23.98
CA ASP A 351 -1.51 14.03 -24.26
C ASP A 351 -2.58 13.48 -23.31
N LEU A 352 -3.82 13.56 -23.74
CA LEU A 352 -5.01 13.18 -22.94
C LEU A 352 -5.03 11.71 -22.53
N ASP A 353 -4.42 10.82 -23.31
CA ASP A 353 -4.41 9.38 -23.03
C ASP A 353 -3.40 8.99 -21.95
N SER A 354 -2.41 9.83 -21.71
CA SER A 354 -1.35 9.60 -20.76
C SER A 354 -1.55 10.25 -19.39
N VAL A 355 -2.53 11.18 -19.27
CA VAL A 355 -2.80 11.90 -18.01
C VAL A 355 -3.54 10.98 -17.03
N ILE A 356 -3.09 11.00 -15.77
CA ILE A 356 -3.71 10.31 -14.63
C ILE A 356 -4.54 11.33 -13.85
N ASP A 357 -5.75 10.95 -13.43
CA ASP A 357 -6.63 11.79 -12.63
C ASP A 357 -6.62 11.39 -11.14
N VAL A 358 -6.57 10.09 -10.87
CA VAL A 358 -6.59 9.53 -9.51
C VAL A 358 -5.51 8.48 -9.36
N MET A 359 -4.89 8.40 -8.20
CA MET A 359 -3.95 7.36 -7.83
C MET A 359 -4.44 6.62 -6.59
N SER A 360 -4.56 5.30 -6.64
CA SER A 360 -4.90 4.43 -5.51
C SER A 360 -3.66 3.71 -5.00
N LEU A 361 -3.36 3.88 -3.71
CA LEU A 361 -2.23 3.28 -3.01
C LEU A 361 -2.74 2.41 -1.87
N SER A 362 -2.81 1.12 -2.10
CA SER A 362 -3.26 0.14 -1.11
C SER A 362 -2.08 -0.51 -0.39
N LEU A 363 -1.09 0.30 0.02
CA LEU A 363 0.20 -0.11 0.55
C LEU A 363 0.75 0.91 1.56
N GLY A 364 1.70 0.49 2.39
CA GLY A 364 2.36 1.41 3.30
C GLY A 364 3.31 0.73 4.29
N TYR A 365 3.78 1.51 5.25
CA TYR A 365 4.68 1.12 6.32
C TYR A 365 4.46 1.95 7.59
N TYR A 366 4.93 1.46 8.73
CA TYR A 366 5.01 2.25 9.97
C TYR A 366 6.40 2.88 10.06
N HIS A 367 6.43 4.17 10.33
CA HIS A 367 7.68 4.92 10.46
C HIS A 367 8.22 4.81 11.89
N GLU A 368 9.53 4.68 12.07
CA GLU A 368 10.19 4.54 13.37
C GLU A 368 9.97 5.73 14.30
N ASP A 369 9.81 6.92 13.73
CA ASP A 369 9.49 8.16 14.45
C ASP A 369 8.41 8.94 13.68
N PRO A 370 7.11 8.69 13.96
CA PRO A 370 6.02 9.34 13.25
C PRO A 370 5.98 10.87 13.38
N ASP A 371 6.55 11.43 14.46
CA ASP A 371 6.60 12.86 14.69
C ASP A 371 7.68 13.56 13.84
N ASP A 372 8.70 12.80 13.42
CA ASP A 372 9.83 13.28 12.62
C ASP A 372 9.72 12.96 11.12
N VAL A 373 8.62 12.36 10.72
CA VAL A 373 8.40 11.87 9.34
C VAL A 373 8.56 12.95 8.26
N ARG A 374 8.31 14.21 8.59
CA ARG A 374 8.47 15.33 7.66
C ARG A 374 9.92 15.57 7.24
N TYR A 375 10.88 15.18 8.08
CA TYR A 375 12.33 15.35 7.81
C TYR A 375 12.94 14.13 7.14
N SER A 376 12.39 12.95 7.39
CA SER A 376 12.96 11.68 6.94
C SER A 376 12.23 11.06 5.76
N SER A 377 10.94 11.34 5.57
CA SER A 377 10.17 10.72 4.49
C SER A 377 10.54 11.26 3.11
N VAL A 378 11.01 10.36 2.27
CA VAL A 378 11.31 10.61 0.85
C VAL A 378 10.06 10.51 -0.05
N LEU A 379 8.99 9.84 0.41
CA LEU A 379 7.73 9.67 -0.35
C LEU A 379 6.86 10.92 -0.33
N ALA A 380 6.77 11.60 0.81
CA ALA A 380 5.82 12.70 1.01
C ALA A 380 5.93 13.80 -0.06
N GLY A 381 7.16 14.16 -0.42
CA GLY A 381 7.41 15.18 -1.43
C GLY A 381 6.89 14.81 -2.81
N THR A 382 7.12 13.58 -3.25
CA THR A 382 6.67 13.06 -4.55
C THR A 382 5.14 13.02 -4.62
N LEU A 383 4.48 12.53 -3.55
CA LEU A 383 3.02 12.47 -3.50
C LEU A 383 2.38 13.86 -3.51
N ARG A 384 2.96 14.85 -2.80
CA ARG A 384 2.51 16.25 -2.89
C ARG A 384 2.65 16.83 -4.30
N SER A 385 3.71 16.45 -5.03
CA SER A 385 3.89 16.89 -6.42
C SER A 385 2.79 16.36 -7.35
N PHE A 386 2.28 15.13 -7.15
CA PHE A 386 1.10 14.64 -7.86
C PHE A 386 -0.13 15.53 -7.58
N GLY A 387 -0.35 15.89 -6.32
CA GLY A 387 -1.42 16.82 -5.95
C GLY A 387 -1.30 18.19 -6.63
N THR A 388 -0.08 18.75 -6.76
CA THR A 388 0.18 20.01 -7.48
C THR A 388 -0.11 19.88 -9.00
N LEU A 389 0.08 18.69 -9.56
CA LEU A 389 -0.31 18.37 -10.94
C LEU A 389 -1.80 17.99 -11.06
N GLY A 390 -2.58 18.11 -10.00
CA GLY A 390 -4.01 17.87 -9.97
C GLY A 390 -4.44 16.40 -9.90
N VAL A 391 -3.53 15.50 -9.58
CA VAL A 391 -3.84 14.08 -9.35
C VAL A 391 -4.32 13.89 -7.91
N ALA A 392 -5.51 13.33 -7.73
CA ALA A 392 -6.02 12.95 -6.41
C ALA A 392 -5.35 11.65 -5.94
N VAL A 393 -4.62 11.70 -4.82
CA VAL A 393 -3.96 10.52 -4.24
C VAL A 393 -4.78 9.98 -3.08
N VAL A 394 -5.17 8.71 -3.17
CA VAL A 394 -5.97 8.00 -2.17
C VAL A 394 -5.14 6.85 -1.60
N ALA A 395 -4.99 6.79 -0.27
CA ALA A 395 -4.16 5.79 0.39
C ALA A 395 -4.92 5.03 1.48
N ALA A 396 -4.71 3.72 1.56
CA ALA A 396 -5.31 2.85 2.56
C ALA A 396 -4.71 3.07 3.95
N ALA A 397 -5.56 3.15 4.98
CA ALA A 397 -5.14 3.48 6.34
C ALA A 397 -4.38 2.37 7.08
N GLY A 398 -4.40 1.12 6.59
CA GLY A 398 -3.77 -0.03 7.26
C GLY A 398 -4.77 -0.86 8.09
N ASN A 399 -4.33 -2.07 8.50
CA ASN A 399 -5.23 -3.11 9.02
C ASN A 399 -4.79 -3.70 10.37
N ASP A 400 -4.17 -2.91 11.22
CA ASP A 400 -3.61 -3.38 12.48
C ASP A 400 -4.36 -2.87 13.70
N HIS A 401 -5.58 -2.32 13.50
CA HIS A 401 -6.44 -1.79 14.59
C HIS A 401 -5.70 -0.81 15.51
N THR A 402 -4.89 0.05 14.96
CA THR A 402 -4.06 1.01 15.70
C THR A 402 -4.38 2.46 15.33
N THR A 403 -3.96 3.38 16.21
CA THR A 403 -3.98 4.82 15.93
C THR A 403 -2.64 5.32 15.38
N THR A 404 -1.61 4.45 15.36
CA THR A 404 -0.29 4.78 14.78
C THR A 404 -0.43 5.03 13.27
N PRO A 405 0.09 6.17 12.76
CA PRO A 405 -0.01 6.48 11.34
C PRO A 405 0.71 5.46 10.46
N PHE A 406 0.00 4.99 9.44
CA PHE A 406 0.51 4.09 8.41
C PHE A 406 0.80 4.91 7.14
N PHE A 407 2.04 5.00 6.73
CA PHE A 407 2.46 5.85 5.61
C PHE A 407 2.44 5.07 4.29
N PRO A 408 1.91 5.68 3.17
CA PRO A 408 1.71 7.12 2.96
C PRO A 408 0.38 7.69 3.46
N ALA A 409 -0.59 6.89 3.91
CA ALA A 409 -1.87 7.41 4.37
C ALA A 409 -1.73 8.42 5.54
N GLY A 410 -0.75 8.20 6.42
CA GLY A 410 -0.41 9.11 7.52
C GLY A 410 0.08 10.51 7.09
N PHE A 411 0.36 10.74 5.78
CA PHE A 411 0.62 12.10 5.26
C PHE A 411 -0.66 12.89 4.99
N ALA A 412 -1.83 12.27 5.06
CA ALA A 412 -3.08 12.99 5.03
C ALA A 412 -3.11 13.92 6.23
N SER A 413 -3.34 15.21 6.00
CA SER A 413 -3.45 16.12 7.13
C SER A 413 -4.82 15.98 7.76
N ARG A 414 -4.84 16.22 9.06
CA ARG A 414 -6.07 16.41 9.80
C ARG A 414 -6.93 17.47 9.15
N GLN A 415 -8.22 17.18 9.09
CA GLN A 415 -9.33 18.13 9.06
C GLN A 415 -9.63 18.93 7.81
N GLU A 416 -10.87 18.82 7.42
CA GLU A 416 -11.83 19.86 6.99
C GLU A 416 -11.23 21.08 6.26
N GLY A 417 -10.17 20.92 5.49
CA GLY A 417 -9.75 21.91 4.51
C GLY A 417 -9.02 23.16 5.04
N ALA A 418 -9.09 23.49 6.33
CA ALA A 418 -8.59 24.76 6.83
C ALA A 418 -7.06 24.95 6.74
N ASP A 419 -6.30 23.84 6.84
CA ASP A 419 -4.82 23.86 6.80
C ASP A 419 -4.24 23.23 5.53
N GLN A 420 -5.09 22.89 4.56
CA GLN A 420 -4.64 22.31 3.31
C GLN A 420 -4.23 23.40 2.32
N PRO A 421 -3.09 23.26 1.64
CA PRO A 421 -2.73 24.21 0.60
C PRO A 421 -3.74 24.19 -0.55
N ALA A 422 -4.27 25.36 -0.91
CA ALA A 422 -5.25 25.50 -1.98
C ALA A 422 -4.68 25.25 -3.38
N ASP A 423 -3.36 25.20 -3.51
CA ASP A 423 -2.61 25.07 -4.78
C ASP A 423 -2.41 23.61 -5.23
N ARG A 424 -2.94 22.65 -4.48
CA ARG A 424 -2.84 21.23 -4.81
C ARG A 424 -4.03 20.42 -4.31
N VAL A 425 -4.28 19.27 -4.91
CA VAL A 425 -5.21 18.27 -4.38
C VAL A 425 -4.52 17.56 -3.21
N PRO A 426 -5.10 17.55 -2.00
CA PRO A 426 -4.49 16.88 -0.86
C PRO A 426 -4.58 15.36 -0.99
N LEU A 427 -3.64 14.65 -0.34
CA LEU A 427 -3.72 13.21 -0.16
C LEU A 427 -4.85 12.87 0.82
N VAL A 428 -5.62 11.83 0.50
CA VAL A 428 -6.74 11.34 1.31
C VAL A 428 -6.42 9.95 1.85
N SER A 429 -6.59 9.75 3.15
CA SER A 429 -6.48 8.44 3.79
C SER A 429 -7.85 7.81 4.02
N VAL A 430 -7.96 6.49 3.79
CA VAL A 430 -9.23 5.78 3.81
C VAL A 430 -9.19 4.58 4.73
N GLY A 431 -10.05 4.59 5.77
CA GLY A 431 -10.31 3.46 6.63
C GLY A 431 -11.46 2.58 6.10
N ALA A 432 -11.64 1.41 6.70
CA ALA A 432 -12.62 0.43 6.26
C ALA A 432 -13.90 0.40 7.12
N LEU A 433 -15.04 0.22 6.46
CA LEU A 433 -16.34 -0.06 7.06
C LEU A 433 -16.76 -1.51 6.84
N ASN A 434 -17.51 -2.03 7.78
CA ASN A 434 -18.28 -3.25 7.69
C ASN A 434 -19.53 -3.06 6.79
N PRO A 435 -20.18 -4.15 6.32
CA PRO A 435 -21.41 -4.06 5.52
C PRO A 435 -22.57 -3.31 6.20
N ASN A 436 -22.60 -3.26 7.53
CA ASN A 436 -23.60 -2.51 8.30
C ASN A 436 -23.24 -1.03 8.53
N GLY A 437 -22.15 -0.54 7.92
CA GLY A 437 -21.68 0.84 8.05
C GLY A 437 -20.87 1.14 9.32
N SER A 438 -20.69 0.19 10.23
CA SER A 438 -19.78 0.36 11.37
C SER A 438 -18.31 0.28 10.89
N ARG A 439 -17.39 0.90 11.64
CA ARG A 439 -15.95 0.79 11.34
C ARG A 439 -15.49 -0.65 11.51
N ALA A 440 -14.79 -1.18 10.51
CA ALA A 440 -14.24 -2.53 10.58
C ALA A 440 -13.18 -2.63 11.67
N LEU A 441 -13.20 -3.73 12.43
CA LEU A 441 -12.32 -3.88 13.60
C LEU A 441 -10.83 -3.83 13.22
N PHE A 442 -10.47 -4.39 12.09
CA PHE A 442 -9.07 -4.36 11.61
C PHE A 442 -8.60 -2.96 11.19
N SER A 443 -9.53 -2.05 10.82
CA SER A 443 -9.14 -0.75 10.27
C SER A 443 -8.35 0.08 11.27
N ASN A 444 -7.21 0.60 10.82
CA ASN A 444 -6.54 1.67 11.55
C ASN A 444 -7.46 2.90 11.64
N SER A 445 -7.21 3.73 12.65
CA SER A 445 -8.03 4.89 12.96
C SER A 445 -7.17 6.01 13.55
N GLY A 446 -7.74 7.18 13.65
CA GLY A 446 -7.05 8.36 14.20
C GLY A 446 -7.43 9.60 13.42
N ASP A 447 -6.93 10.74 13.90
CA ASP A 447 -7.25 12.03 13.28
C ASP A 447 -6.62 12.21 11.89
N TRP A 448 -5.68 11.36 11.52
CA TRP A 448 -5.06 11.33 10.20
C TRP A 448 -5.89 10.53 9.18
N VAL A 449 -6.92 9.78 9.60
CA VAL A 449 -7.82 9.08 8.68
C VAL A 449 -8.89 10.06 8.19
N SER A 450 -8.87 10.34 6.89
CA SER A 450 -9.73 11.35 6.27
C SER A 450 -11.20 10.92 6.19
N CYS A 451 -11.45 9.67 5.84
CA CYS A 451 -12.79 9.11 5.70
C CYS A 451 -12.78 7.58 5.78
N TYR A 452 -13.97 6.99 5.74
CA TYR A 452 -14.15 5.53 5.74
C TYR A 452 -15.03 5.11 4.56
N ARG A 453 -14.72 3.94 3.96
CA ARG A 453 -15.50 3.32 2.87
C ARG A 453 -15.66 1.82 3.11
N PRO A 454 -16.63 1.16 2.47
CA PRO A 454 -16.76 -0.30 2.54
C PRO A 454 -15.43 -0.98 2.22
N GLY A 455 -14.95 -1.80 3.15
CA GLY A 455 -13.66 -2.49 3.03
C GLY A 455 -13.67 -3.89 3.64
N ALA A 456 -14.76 -4.29 4.31
CA ALA A 456 -14.93 -5.64 4.85
C ALA A 456 -15.93 -6.42 4.00
N ASN A 457 -15.58 -7.69 3.68
CA ASN A 457 -16.41 -8.59 2.87
C ASN A 457 -16.80 -7.98 1.51
N VAL A 458 -15.87 -7.30 0.87
CA VAL A 458 -16.06 -6.73 -0.46
C VAL A 458 -15.97 -7.84 -1.49
N VAL A 459 -16.86 -7.83 -2.48
CA VAL A 459 -16.83 -8.75 -3.63
C VAL A 459 -16.25 -8.05 -4.83
N SER A 460 -15.22 -8.66 -5.47
CA SER A 460 -14.61 -8.11 -6.67
C SER A 460 -13.97 -9.18 -7.55
N THR A 461 -13.30 -8.73 -8.62
CA THR A 461 -12.65 -9.59 -9.62
C THR A 461 -11.36 -10.22 -9.10
N LEU A 462 -11.14 -11.47 -9.46
CA LEU A 462 -9.86 -12.17 -9.32
C LEU A 462 -9.44 -12.75 -10.68
N PRO A 463 -8.14 -13.03 -10.89
CA PRO A 463 -7.71 -13.65 -12.13
C PRO A 463 -8.41 -15.01 -12.37
N THR A 464 -9.01 -15.18 -13.55
CA THR A 464 -9.66 -16.43 -13.94
C THR A 464 -8.68 -17.59 -14.21
N THR A 465 -7.42 -17.35 -13.94
CA THR A 465 -6.32 -18.32 -14.04
C THR A 465 -5.87 -18.84 -12.69
N PHE A 466 -6.51 -18.37 -11.61
CA PHE A 466 -6.18 -18.81 -10.25
C PHE A 466 -6.93 -20.09 -9.92
N ASP A 467 -6.15 -21.15 -9.75
CA ASP A 467 -6.58 -22.47 -9.34
C ASP A 467 -5.43 -23.08 -8.54
N GLY A 468 -5.61 -23.19 -7.24
CA GLY A 468 -4.59 -23.67 -6.33
C GLY A 468 -4.53 -25.20 -6.27
N SER A 469 -3.66 -25.72 -5.41
CA SER A 469 -3.51 -27.17 -5.23
C SER A 469 -4.47 -27.79 -4.21
N THR A 470 -5.21 -26.96 -3.49
CA THR A 470 -6.28 -27.47 -2.60
C THR A 470 -7.35 -28.11 -3.46
N GLN A 471 -7.95 -29.16 -2.96
CA GLN A 471 -9.04 -29.84 -3.65
C GLN A 471 -10.32 -29.66 -2.84
N PRO A 472 -11.50 -29.82 -3.46
CA PRO A 472 -12.75 -29.87 -2.72
C PRO A 472 -12.70 -30.88 -1.58
N ASP A 473 -13.18 -30.49 -0.40
CA ASP A 473 -13.17 -31.37 0.80
C ASP A 473 -13.96 -32.67 0.57
N VAL A 474 -14.97 -32.63 -0.30
CA VAL A 474 -15.81 -33.76 -0.64
C VAL A 474 -16.06 -33.82 -2.16
N VAL A 475 -15.76 -34.94 -2.75
CA VAL A 475 -16.12 -35.26 -4.15
C VAL A 475 -16.89 -36.60 -4.16
N THR A 476 -18.09 -36.59 -4.70
CA THR A 476 -18.91 -37.80 -4.79
C THR A 476 -18.61 -38.58 -6.07
N PRO A 477 -18.88 -39.90 -6.11
CA PRO A 477 -18.75 -40.67 -7.33
C PRO A 477 -19.62 -40.18 -8.50
N SER A 478 -20.69 -39.44 -8.21
CA SER A 478 -21.57 -38.82 -9.22
C SER A 478 -21.05 -37.51 -9.78
N GLY A 479 -19.90 -37.02 -9.32
CA GLY A 479 -19.29 -35.76 -9.77
C GLY A 479 -19.81 -34.49 -9.06
N SER A 480 -20.56 -34.63 -7.94
CA SER A 480 -20.88 -33.51 -7.08
C SER A 480 -19.73 -33.26 -6.10
N GLU A 481 -19.41 -32.00 -5.84
CA GLU A 481 -18.30 -31.63 -4.99
C GLU A 481 -18.66 -30.47 -4.05
N SER A 482 -17.92 -30.34 -2.96
CA SER A 482 -17.94 -29.13 -2.13
C SER A 482 -17.22 -27.99 -2.87
N VAL A 483 -17.45 -26.75 -2.42
CA VAL A 483 -16.75 -25.58 -2.99
C VAL A 483 -15.25 -25.75 -2.79
N ASP A 484 -14.50 -25.69 -3.87
CA ASP A 484 -13.04 -25.56 -3.84
C ASP A 484 -12.67 -24.14 -3.41
N ARG A 485 -11.86 -24.04 -2.35
CA ARG A 485 -11.59 -22.75 -1.68
C ARG A 485 -10.51 -21.91 -2.36
N ASP A 486 -9.70 -22.50 -3.22
CA ASP A 486 -8.64 -21.81 -3.96
C ASP A 486 -8.83 -21.86 -5.47
N ASP A 487 -9.97 -22.35 -5.95
CA ASP A 487 -10.41 -22.21 -7.34
C ASP A 487 -11.16 -20.88 -7.55
N PHE A 488 -10.48 -19.93 -8.17
CA PHE A 488 -11.04 -18.63 -8.57
C PHE A 488 -11.30 -18.54 -10.08
N THR A 489 -11.38 -19.66 -10.79
CA THR A 489 -11.65 -19.69 -12.25
C THR A 489 -12.99 -19.04 -12.61
N GLY A 490 -13.93 -18.97 -11.64
CA GLY A 490 -15.16 -18.17 -11.74
C GLY A 490 -14.91 -16.64 -11.80
N GLY A 491 -13.70 -16.19 -11.49
CA GLY A 491 -13.24 -14.82 -11.63
C GLY A 491 -13.66 -13.87 -10.50
N PHE A 492 -14.29 -14.33 -9.42
CA PHE A 492 -14.76 -13.49 -8.34
C PHE A 492 -14.44 -14.08 -6.97
N GLY A 493 -14.16 -13.17 -6.04
CA GLY A 493 -13.98 -13.54 -4.65
C GLY A 493 -14.51 -12.47 -3.71
N VAL A 494 -14.62 -12.82 -2.44
CA VAL A 494 -14.83 -11.88 -1.33
C VAL A 494 -13.52 -11.71 -0.57
N TRP A 495 -13.22 -10.46 -0.20
CA TRP A 495 -12.01 -10.14 0.56
C TRP A 495 -12.23 -8.94 1.49
N SER A 496 -11.32 -8.73 2.46
CA SER A 496 -11.39 -7.64 3.43
C SER A 496 -10.06 -6.89 3.55
N GLY A 497 -10.11 -5.58 3.77
CA GLY A 497 -8.94 -4.73 3.97
C GLY A 497 -9.23 -3.26 3.70
N THR A 498 -8.49 -2.35 4.32
CA THR A 498 -8.49 -0.93 3.93
C THR A 498 -7.98 -0.74 2.50
N SER A 499 -7.20 -1.72 1.98
CA SER A 499 -6.84 -1.85 0.57
C SER A 499 -8.02 -1.84 -0.38
N PHE A 500 -9.20 -2.25 0.07
CA PHE A 500 -10.41 -2.32 -0.73
C PHE A 500 -11.33 -1.12 -0.48
N ALA A 501 -11.17 -0.44 0.65
CA ALA A 501 -11.85 0.82 0.93
C ALA A 501 -11.26 2.00 0.11
N ALA A 502 -9.95 2.05 -0.04
CA ALA A 502 -9.28 3.10 -0.82
C ALA A 502 -9.73 3.13 -2.30
N PRO A 503 -9.79 2.01 -3.05
CA PRO A 503 -10.27 2.03 -4.43
C PRO A 503 -11.76 2.35 -4.57
N VAL A 504 -12.60 2.15 -3.54
CA VAL A 504 -13.98 2.65 -3.56
C VAL A 504 -13.96 4.17 -3.67
N LEU A 505 -13.24 4.87 -2.79
CA LEU A 505 -13.13 6.33 -2.87
C LEU A 505 -12.45 6.79 -4.18
N ALA A 506 -11.41 6.10 -4.62
CA ALA A 506 -10.77 6.43 -5.90
C ALA A 506 -11.74 6.35 -7.09
N GLY A 507 -12.61 5.36 -7.10
CA GLY A 507 -13.70 5.23 -8.07
C GLY A 507 -14.76 6.32 -7.92
N GLU A 508 -15.16 6.69 -6.71
CA GLU A 508 -16.10 7.79 -6.45
C GLU A 508 -15.56 9.13 -6.94
N ILE A 509 -14.29 9.44 -6.66
CA ILE A 509 -13.62 10.64 -7.18
C ILE A 509 -13.60 10.61 -8.72
N ALA A 510 -13.24 9.49 -9.33
CA ALA A 510 -13.23 9.34 -10.79
C ALA A 510 -14.64 9.53 -11.40
N ALA A 511 -15.68 9.06 -10.72
CA ALA A 511 -17.08 9.26 -11.15
C ALA A 511 -17.50 10.74 -11.06
N SER A 512 -17.14 11.43 -9.96
CA SER A 512 -17.36 12.86 -9.80
C SER A 512 -16.65 13.67 -10.88
N LEU A 513 -15.36 13.39 -11.14
CA LEU A 513 -14.60 14.03 -12.22
C LEU A 513 -15.26 13.82 -13.60
N THR A 514 -15.81 12.63 -13.84
CA THR A 514 -16.56 12.35 -15.08
C THR A 514 -17.83 13.20 -15.18
N ALA A 515 -18.55 13.35 -14.07
CA ALA A 515 -19.79 14.12 -14.02
C ALA A 515 -19.56 15.62 -14.29
N GLN A 516 -18.41 16.18 -13.89
CA GLN A 516 -18.03 17.57 -14.13
C GLN A 516 -17.84 17.88 -15.63
N GLY A 517 -17.49 16.90 -16.47
CA GLY A 517 -17.41 17.05 -17.93
C GLY A 517 -16.21 17.87 -18.45
N THR A 518 -15.18 18.10 -17.62
CA THR A 518 -14.01 18.93 -17.92
C THR A 518 -12.70 18.14 -17.99
N LEU A 519 -12.78 16.83 -18.20
CA LEU A 519 -11.61 15.93 -18.17
C LEU A 519 -10.56 16.23 -19.26
N ASP A 520 -10.98 16.81 -20.40
CA ASP A 520 -10.08 17.13 -21.52
C ASP A 520 -9.17 18.35 -21.24
N ASP A 521 -9.51 19.17 -20.25
CA ASP A 521 -8.61 20.21 -19.76
C ASP A 521 -7.60 19.61 -18.79
N VAL A 522 -6.37 19.46 -19.25
CA VAL A 522 -5.29 18.81 -18.50
C VAL A 522 -4.27 19.79 -17.88
N GLU A 523 -4.58 21.09 -17.93
CA GLU A 523 -3.78 22.09 -17.24
C GLU A 523 -3.76 21.81 -15.72
N PRO A 524 -2.59 21.84 -15.06
CA PRO A 524 -2.48 21.52 -13.64
C PRO A 524 -3.45 22.29 -12.75
N ALA A 525 -3.63 23.59 -12.98
CA ALA A 525 -4.54 24.41 -12.19
C ALA A 525 -6.00 23.96 -12.33
N SER A 526 -6.45 23.69 -13.55
CA SER A 526 -7.80 23.20 -13.84
C SER A 526 -8.01 21.79 -13.23
N MET A 527 -6.98 20.94 -13.26
CA MET A 527 -7.01 19.64 -12.64
C MET A 527 -7.10 19.74 -11.11
N VAL A 528 -6.40 20.69 -10.49
CA VAL A 528 -6.50 20.98 -9.05
C VAL A 528 -7.90 21.45 -8.69
N ASP A 529 -8.47 22.37 -9.47
CA ASP A 529 -9.82 22.92 -9.22
C ASP A 529 -10.87 21.82 -9.22
N ARG A 530 -10.88 20.96 -10.26
CA ARG A 530 -11.84 19.86 -10.33
C ARG A 530 -11.57 18.76 -9.32
N GLY A 531 -10.31 18.54 -8.94
CA GLY A 531 -9.94 17.61 -7.86
C GLY A 531 -10.54 18.03 -6.52
N TRP A 532 -10.44 19.32 -6.17
CA TRP A 532 -11.09 19.87 -4.98
C TRP A 532 -12.62 19.78 -5.05
N ALA A 533 -13.22 20.03 -6.20
CA ALA A 533 -14.66 19.85 -6.39
C ALA A 533 -15.09 18.40 -6.18
N ALA A 534 -14.28 17.43 -6.65
CA ALA A 534 -14.54 16.02 -6.42
C ALA A 534 -14.41 15.62 -4.94
N LEU A 535 -13.43 16.16 -4.22
CA LEU A 535 -13.28 15.93 -2.77
C LEU A 535 -14.44 16.57 -1.98
N ALA A 536 -14.93 17.74 -2.41
CA ALA A 536 -16.09 18.37 -1.79
C ALA A 536 -17.37 17.50 -1.95
N GLU A 537 -17.54 16.85 -3.10
CA GLU A 537 -18.68 15.96 -3.36
C GLU A 537 -18.57 14.62 -2.64
N THR A 538 -17.35 14.03 -2.56
CA THR A 538 -17.18 12.66 -2.09
C THR A 538 -16.91 12.55 -0.59
N ILE A 539 -16.21 13.53 0.02
CA ILE A 539 -15.83 13.54 1.44
C ILE A 539 -16.10 14.86 2.14
N GLU A 540 -16.86 15.75 1.51
CA GLU A 540 -17.30 17.05 2.07
C GLU A 540 -16.14 18.00 2.42
N TRP A 541 -14.95 17.78 1.87
CA TRP A 541 -13.81 18.66 2.13
C TRP A 541 -13.95 19.97 1.38
N LYS A 542 -13.66 21.08 2.07
CA LYS A 542 -13.70 22.43 1.51
C LYS A 542 -12.31 22.91 1.17
N ARG A 543 -12.14 23.42 -0.04
CA ARG A 543 -10.91 24.09 -0.41
C ARG A 543 -10.72 25.35 0.44
N PRO A 544 -9.54 25.58 1.02
CA PRO A 544 -9.25 26.83 1.72
C PRO A 544 -9.43 28.03 0.79
N SER A 545 -9.94 29.13 1.34
CA SER A 545 -9.92 30.42 0.61
C SER A 545 -8.48 30.86 0.44
N SER A 546 -8.08 31.16 -0.78
CA SER A 546 -6.76 31.70 -1.16
C SER A 546 -6.49 33.04 -0.47
#